data_96d696cc72881d5d0ce3b6998efef478
#
_entry.id   96d696cc72881d5d0ce3b6998efef478
#
_cell.length_a   1.000
_cell.length_b   1.000
_cell.length_c   1.000
_cell.angle_alpha   90.00
_cell.angle_beta   90.00
_cell.angle_gamma   90.00
#
_symmetry.space_group_name_H-M   'P 1'
#
loop_
_entity.id
_entity.type
_entity.pdbx_description
1 polymer ?
#
loop_
_entity_poly.entity_id
_entity_poly.type
_entity_poly.pdbx_seq_one_letter_code
_entity_poly.pdbx_strand_id
1 'polypeptide(L)'
;MNRTVLVIAACLAALAYVWGLGGQYIPSNGDEMVYAHIARKTAESGHWLPLASDLFETRNTKPPMLFWQAMVAGDLGGWSLTALRTPGVFYTFAVAAALAWLVARSSGLTGHDAGLGLGQPSITQNAQGSGHRQASAHSPWATGLLAALVFLAFFSTLRYHRAYLTSAPETFWFSLPILVWFWQLGQRTSHHGAIFSIADNTSSSALTPSWPSVVLLGLGLGIGLAYKSFALIAPAAAAWWLVVLASQPWMGWRALMLLSLKVGLAALLALGVFGLWFVLDPDPAGVWQEFIVAENAKKFSDQRGYWAEALSLNGSSIWSQLLAYAVNAGLLAPVVLGLMVMGLQHVFKPQIRFSQRFHAMSPLVALALAWLLVWLVTFTIPSQRSARYVIPAMPAVALLIAVYWPRIHAHWFRLSALLALVGAVLLARVAWVMSELSGGLGISSSLEAVLALALAAGVALAALASLHPRACRTAALLSVLGVYVLMDAVLMPMDSAQAQFAAPDSSTSVPISTPPRVAVPNNFNGQYERYRYILPAGFQPQPYEVGARAAQGKAGLEDLLAQHDSVVWSQDVNTSKPECEPACKVLGVRWVLKSRHLAGEVRLDNLWTPQDWLFAREWWLSRAGA
;
A
#
# COMPACT_ATOMS: atom_id res chain seq x y z
N MET A 1 5.19 26.06 -0.53
CA MET A 1 4.13 25.66 -1.48
C MET A 1 2.92 26.56 -1.29
N ASN A 2 2.28 27.05 -2.36
CA ASN A 2 1.08 27.90 -2.28
C ASN A 2 -0.11 27.09 -1.73
N ARG A 3 -1.02 27.75 -0.96
CA ARG A 3 -2.23 27.11 -0.41
C ARG A 3 -3.11 26.46 -1.47
N THR A 4 -3.29 27.12 -2.61
CA THR A 4 -4.07 26.58 -3.74
C THR A 4 -3.49 25.24 -4.25
N VAL A 5 -2.17 25.14 -4.39
CA VAL A 5 -1.51 23.91 -4.83
C VAL A 5 -1.68 22.77 -3.81
N LEU A 6 -1.61 23.10 -2.51
CA LEU A 6 -1.87 22.11 -1.44
C LEU A 6 -3.30 21.58 -1.49
N VAL A 7 -4.27 22.47 -1.72
CA VAL A 7 -5.68 22.08 -1.85
C VAL A 7 -5.89 21.20 -3.07
N ILE A 8 -5.36 21.60 -4.23
CA ILE A 8 -5.45 20.78 -5.46
C ILE A 8 -4.84 19.39 -5.24
N ALA A 9 -3.64 19.32 -4.65
CA ALA A 9 -2.98 18.04 -4.37
C ALA A 9 -3.80 17.19 -3.37
N ALA A 10 -4.43 17.81 -2.36
CA ALA A 10 -5.29 17.12 -1.42
C ALA A 10 -6.57 16.58 -2.09
N CYS A 11 -7.18 17.36 -2.99
CA CYS A 11 -8.33 16.91 -3.78
C CYS A 11 -7.96 15.75 -4.71
N LEU A 12 -6.82 15.82 -5.41
CA LEU A 12 -6.34 14.73 -6.25
C LEU A 12 -6.06 13.47 -5.42
N ALA A 13 -5.40 13.62 -4.27
CA ALA A 13 -5.15 12.48 -3.37
C ALA A 13 -6.48 11.87 -2.87
N ALA A 14 -7.41 12.67 -2.38
CA ALA A 14 -8.71 12.18 -1.94
C ALA A 14 -9.46 11.45 -3.08
N LEU A 15 -9.47 12.03 -4.27
CA LEU A 15 -10.09 11.43 -5.45
C LEU A 15 -9.44 10.10 -5.81
N ALA A 16 -8.10 10.00 -5.85
CA ALA A 16 -7.38 8.77 -6.14
C ALA A 16 -7.65 7.63 -5.13
N TYR A 17 -8.04 7.94 -3.90
CA TYR A 17 -8.33 6.92 -2.89
C TYR A 17 -9.80 6.52 -2.80
N VAL A 18 -10.72 7.40 -3.17
CA VAL A 18 -12.15 7.19 -3.01
C VAL A 18 -12.83 6.82 -4.32
N TRP A 19 -12.43 7.46 -5.44
CA TRP A 19 -13.03 7.22 -6.74
C TRP A 19 -12.67 5.83 -7.24
N GLY A 20 -13.65 5.07 -7.71
CA GLY A 20 -13.48 3.69 -8.18
C GLY A 20 -13.08 2.69 -7.08
N LEU A 21 -13.28 3.00 -5.78
CA LEU A 21 -12.91 2.11 -4.68
C LEU A 21 -13.57 0.73 -4.77
N GLY A 22 -14.78 0.64 -5.31
CA GLY A 22 -15.50 -0.62 -5.54
C GLY A 22 -15.06 -1.40 -6.78
N GLY A 23 -14.15 -0.84 -7.59
CA GLY A 23 -13.73 -1.43 -8.86
C GLY A 23 -12.92 -2.71 -8.71
N GLN A 24 -13.14 -3.64 -9.67
CA GLN A 24 -12.42 -4.93 -9.74
C GLN A 24 -10.95 -4.77 -10.11
N TYR A 25 -10.62 -3.71 -10.85
CA TYR A 25 -9.32 -3.52 -11.49
C TYR A 25 -8.44 -2.48 -10.81
N ILE A 26 -8.80 -2.00 -9.62
CA ILE A 26 -7.86 -1.16 -8.87
C ILE A 26 -6.56 -1.92 -8.62
N PRO A 27 -5.41 -1.25 -8.58
CA PRO A 27 -4.17 -1.90 -8.21
C PRO A 27 -4.30 -2.57 -6.85
N SER A 28 -4.20 -3.89 -6.84
CA SER A 28 -4.27 -4.69 -5.62
C SER A 28 -3.33 -5.90 -5.71
N ASN A 29 -3.51 -6.87 -4.84
CA ASN A 29 -2.81 -8.14 -4.81
C ASN A 29 -3.83 -9.27 -4.82
N GLY A 30 -3.48 -10.42 -5.38
CA GLY A 30 -4.34 -11.61 -5.44
C GLY A 30 -4.83 -12.11 -4.07
N ASP A 31 -4.13 -11.78 -2.99
CA ASP A 31 -4.52 -12.13 -1.62
C ASP A 31 -5.88 -11.50 -1.22
N GLU A 32 -6.29 -10.37 -1.82
CA GLU A 32 -7.53 -9.67 -1.49
C GLU A 32 -8.76 -10.57 -1.62
N MET A 33 -8.84 -11.34 -2.70
CA MET A 33 -9.98 -12.23 -2.95
C MET A 33 -9.98 -13.43 -2.00
N VAL A 34 -8.80 -13.95 -1.64
CA VAL A 34 -8.67 -15.00 -0.62
C VAL A 34 -9.20 -14.52 0.73
N TYR A 35 -8.83 -13.30 1.12
CA TYR A 35 -9.29 -12.73 2.40
C TYR A 35 -10.79 -12.43 2.38
N ALA A 36 -11.33 -11.92 1.27
CA ALA A 36 -12.76 -11.70 1.10
C ALA A 36 -13.54 -13.03 1.20
N HIS A 37 -13.02 -14.09 0.58
CA HIS A 37 -13.59 -15.45 0.67
C HIS A 37 -13.65 -15.95 2.11
N ILE A 38 -12.52 -15.93 2.83
CA ILE A 38 -12.46 -16.40 4.22
C ILE A 38 -13.41 -15.59 5.12
N ALA A 39 -13.39 -14.25 5.00
CA ALA A 39 -14.28 -13.39 5.79
C ALA A 39 -15.75 -13.71 5.56
N ARG A 40 -16.16 -13.86 4.29
CA ARG A 40 -17.53 -14.15 3.93
C ARG A 40 -17.95 -15.56 4.39
N LYS A 41 -17.10 -16.57 4.19
CA LYS A 41 -17.38 -17.95 4.66
C LYS A 41 -17.48 -18.01 6.17
N THR A 42 -16.64 -17.26 6.88
CA THR A 42 -16.73 -17.15 8.33
C THR A 42 -18.05 -16.49 8.76
N ALA A 43 -18.48 -15.41 8.10
CA ALA A 43 -19.77 -14.79 8.36
C ALA A 43 -20.95 -15.73 8.06
N GLU A 44 -20.91 -16.46 6.94
CA GLU A 44 -21.92 -17.46 6.56
C GLU A 44 -22.05 -18.59 7.57
N SER A 45 -20.97 -18.93 8.30
CA SER A 45 -21.00 -19.93 9.38
C SER A 45 -21.73 -19.46 10.64
N GLY A 46 -22.02 -18.17 10.79
CA GLY A 46 -22.64 -17.58 11.98
C GLY A 46 -21.70 -17.45 13.19
N HIS A 47 -20.44 -17.75 13.03
CA HIS A 47 -19.43 -17.70 14.10
C HIS A 47 -18.30 -16.73 13.76
N TRP A 48 -17.62 -16.20 14.78
CA TRP A 48 -16.44 -15.37 14.63
C TRP A 48 -15.15 -16.20 14.56
N LEU A 49 -15.18 -17.39 15.15
CA LEU A 49 -14.15 -18.43 15.19
C LEU A 49 -14.80 -19.81 15.26
N PRO A 50 -14.20 -20.85 14.66
CA PRO A 50 -12.99 -20.79 13.83
C PRO A 50 -13.23 -20.06 12.52
N LEU A 51 -12.18 -19.53 11.91
CA LEU A 51 -12.27 -18.99 10.55
C LEU A 51 -12.67 -20.12 9.59
N ALA A 52 -13.47 -19.80 8.55
CA ALA A 52 -13.98 -20.77 7.60
C ALA A 52 -13.48 -20.49 6.17
N SER A 53 -13.16 -21.54 5.43
CA SER A 53 -12.74 -21.48 4.04
C SER A 53 -13.08 -22.78 3.31
N ASP A 54 -13.49 -22.69 2.06
CA ASP A 54 -13.62 -23.84 1.15
C ASP A 54 -12.30 -24.12 0.42
N LEU A 55 -11.27 -23.28 0.61
CA LEU A 55 -9.97 -23.43 0.00
C LEU A 55 -9.08 -24.31 0.89
N PHE A 56 -8.40 -25.27 0.26
CA PHE A 56 -7.56 -26.21 0.99
C PHE A 56 -6.40 -25.49 1.71
N GLU A 57 -6.20 -25.80 2.99
CA GLU A 57 -5.12 -25.27 3.86
C GLU A 57 -4.99 -23.73 3.89
N THR A 58 -6.07 -22.98 3.63
CA THR A 58 -5.98 -21.51 3.58
C THR A 58 -6.79 -20.79 4.67
N ARG A 59 -7.48 -21.54 5.55
CA ARG A 59 -8.36 -20.97 6.58
C ARG A 59 -7.63 -19.96 7.47
N ASN A 60 -6.49 -20.33 8.01
CA ASN A 60 -5.70 -19.54 8.96
C ASN A 60 -4.49 -18.86 8.30
N THR A 61 -4.64 -18.28 7.10
CA THR A 61 -3.55 -17.56 6.40
C THR A 61 -3.14 -16.26 7.08
N LYS A 62 -4.06 -15.66 7.83
CA LYS A 62 -3.86 -14.44 8.63
C LYS A 62 -4.64 -14.55 9.93
N PRO A 63 -4.25 -13.76 10.95
CA PRO A 63 -5.00 -13.66 12.20
C PRO A 63 -6.37 -13.02 12.00
N PRO A 64 -7.31 -13.19 12.96
CA PRO A 64 -8.74 -12.97 12.75
C PRO A 64 -9.16 -11.51 12.56
N MET A 65 -8.41 -10.52 13.05
CA MET A 65 -8.84 -9.10 13.02
C MET A 65 -9.10 -8.59 11.60
N LEU A 66 -8.35 -9.06 10.59
CA LEU A 66 -8.60 -8.71 9.20
C LEU A 66 -9.98 -9.18 8.74
N PHE A 67 -10.33 -10.41 9.08
CA PHE A 67 -11.60 -11.04 8.69
C PHE A 67 -12.77 -10.46 9.48
N TRP A 68 -12.61 -10.25 10.79
CA TRP A 68 -13.63 -9.61 11.62
C TRP A 68 -13.95 -8.18 11.16
N GLN A 69 -12.94 -7.40 10.80
CA GLN A 69 -13.14 -6.09 10.20
C GLN A 69 -14.01 -6.18 8.93
N ALA A 70 -13.74 -7.17 8.08
CA ALA A 70 -14.50 -7.35 6.84
C ALA A 70 -15.92 -7.87 7.10
N MET A 71 -16.12 -8.74 8.10
CA MET A 71 -17.45 -9.18 8.50
C MET A 71 -18.32 -7.98 8.93
N VAL A 72 -17.79 -7.13 9.81
CA VAL A 72 -18.49 -5.90 10.23
C VAL A 72 -18.74 -4.96 9.04
N ALA A 73 -17.73 -4.74 8.19
CA ALA A 73 -17.88 -3.89 7.02
C ALA A 73 -18.88 -4.46 5.99
N GLY A 74 -18.88 -5.78 5.82
CA GLY A 74 -19.81 -6.51 4.96
C GLY A 74 -21.25 -6.43 5.44
N ASP A 75 -21.49 -6.60 6.73
CA ASP A 75 -22.81 -6.50 7.33
C ASP A 75 -23.38 -5.07 7.21
N LEU A 76 -22.53 -4.05 7.36
CA LEU A 76 -22.94 -2.65 7.23
C LEU A 76 -23.08 -2.19 5.78
N GLY A 77 -22.28 -2.70 4.85
CA GLY A 77 -22.17 -2.21 3.47
C GLY A 77 -22.55 -3.22 2.39
N GLY A 78 -23.19 -4.35 2.74
CA GLY A 78 -23.73 -5.34 1.79
C GLY A 78 -22.67 -6.17 1.07
N TRP A 79 -21.52 -6.43 1.67
CA TRP A 79 -20.43 -7.26 1.10
C TRP A 79 -19.87 -6.75 -0.23
N SER A 80 -20.05 -5.46 -0.52
CA SER A 80 -19.44 -4.81 -1.69
C SER A 80 -17.94 -4.62 -1.51
N LEU A 81 -17.18 -4.58 -2.60
CA LEU A 81 -15.74 -4.27 -2.53
C LEU A 81 -15.48 -2.89 -1.90
N THR A 82 -16.37 -1.92 -2.12
CA THR A 82 -16.31 -0.61 -1.45
C THR A 82 -16.38 -0.77 0.06
N ALA A 83 -17.33 -1.55 0.58
CA ALA A 83 -17.47 -1.78 2.01
C ALA A 83 -16.22 -2.44 2.61
N LEU A 84 -15.70 -3.51 1.98
CA LEU A 84 -14.53 -4.24 2.45
C LEU A 84 -13.25 -3.38 2.47
N ARG A 85 -13.11 -2.43 1.51
CA ARG A 85 -11.93 -1.57 1.35
C ARG A 85 -11.97 -0.28 2.18
N THR A 86 -13.15 0.20 2.53
CA THR A 86 -13.35 1.46 3.28
C THR A 86 -12.53 1.54 4.57
N PRO A 87 -12.44 0.52 5.43
CA PRO A 87 -11.60 0.57 6.63
C PRO A 87 -10.11 0.81 6.31
N GLY A 88 -9.58 0.23 5.23
CA GLY A 88 -8.20 0.44 4.78
C GLY A 88 -7.94 1.90 4.40
N VAL A 89 -8.87 2.52 3.68
CA VAL A 89 -8.81 3.95 3.33
C VAL A 89 -8.87 4.82 4.57
N PHE A 90 -9.74 4.48 5.54
CA PHE A 90 -9.82 5.18 6.82
C PHE A 90 -8.48 5.15 7.58
N TYR A 91 -7.87 3.98 7.76
CA TYR A 91 -6.54 3.85 8.38
C TYR A 91 -5.48 4.68 7.64
N THR A 92 -5.53 4.71 6.31
CA THR A 92 -4.59 5.46 5.48
C THR A 92 -4.68 6.97 5.74
N PHE A 93 -5.89 7.52 5.73
CA PHE A 93 -6.09 8.94 6.03
C PHE A 93 -5.79 9.27 7.50
N ALA A 94 -6.03 8.35 8.44
CA ALA A 94 -5.65 8.54 9.83
C ALA A 94 -4.12 8.66 9.99
N VAL A 95 -3.34 7.79 9.31
CA VAL A 95 -1.87 7.90 9.26
C VAL A 95 -1.44 9.22 8.62
N ALA A 96 -2.03 9.59 7.48
CA ALA A 96 -1.71 10.84 6.79
C ALA A 96 -2.00 12.07 7.66
N ALA A 97 -3.14 12.10 8.35
CA ALA A 97 -3.51 13.18 9.26
C ALA A 97 -2.58 13.25 10.48
N ALA A 98 -2.25 12.10 11.08
CA ALA A 98 -1.31 12.03 12.20
C ALA A 98 0.09 12.50 11.78
N LEU A 99 0.55 12.14 10.58
CA LEU A 99 1.81 12.58 10.01
C LEU A 99 1.82 14.10 9.76
N ALA A 100 0.74 14.64 9.18
CA ALA A 100 0.58 16.08 8.96
C ALA A 100 0.64 16.85 10.27
N TRP A 101 -0.10 16.38 11.28
CA TRP A 101 -0.15 16.99 12.60
C TRP A 101 1.21 16.94 13.32
N LEU A 102 1.87 15.77 13.28
CA LEU A 102 3.18 15.57 13.88
C LEU A 102 4.23 16.55 13.32
N VAL A 103 4.36 16.59 11.99
CA VAL A 103 5.34 17.44 11.31
C VAL A 103 5.02 18.93 11.53
N ALA A 104 3.75 19.32 11.51
CA ALA A 104 3.35 20.69 11.79
C ALA A 104 3.74 21.14 13.22
N ARG A 105 3.57 20.26 14.21
CA ARG A 105 3.95 20.54 15.60
C ARG A 105 5.47 20.57 15.82
N SER A 106 6.21 19.66 15.18
CA SER A 106 7.67 19.60 15.31
C SER A 106 8.41 20.69 14.55
N SER A 107 7.81 21.30 13.52
CA SER A 107 8.40 22.43 12.79
C SER A 107 8.57 23.68 13.66
N GLY A 108 7.81 23.81 14.74
CA GLY A 108 8.05 24.83 15.77
C GLY A 108 9.30 24.57 16.62
N LEU A 109 9.78 23.33 16.68
CA LEU A 109 10.99 22.90 17.38
C LEU A 109 12.25 23.01 16.51
N THR A 110 12.08 23.12 15.19
CA THR A 110 13.16 23.39 14.24
C THR A 110 13.32 24.90 14.03
N GLY A 111 13.41 25.67 15.15
CA GLY A 111 13.71 27.09 15.10
C GLY A 111 14.91 27.34 14.18
N HIS A 112 14.92 28.45 13.52
CA HIS A 112 15.72 29.01 12.42
C HIS A 112 17.15 28.47 12.16
N ASP A 113 17.74 27.64 13.05
CA ASP A 113 19.15 27.23 13.05
C ASP A 113 19.39 25.72 13.07
N ALA A 114 18.37 24.87 13.06
CA ALA A 114 18.55 23.41 12.89
C ALA A 114 18.79 23.03 11.42
N GLY A 115 19.57 23.81 10.71
CA GLY A 115 20.36 23.34 9.61
C GLY A 115 21.27 22.24 10.16
N LEU A 116 21.21 21.04 9.63
CA LEU A 116 22.39 20.17 9.66
C LEU A 116 23.59 21.07 9.52
N GLY A 117 24.53 21.05 10.48
CA GLY A 117 25.72 21.90 10.53
C GLY A 117 26.61 21.84 9.28
N LEU A 118 26.03 22.17 8.16
CA LEU A 118 26.69 22.40 6.89
C LEU A 118 27.16 23.84 6.93
N GLY A 119 28.38 24.03 7.46
CA GLY A 119 29.04 25.29 7.60
C GLY A 119 28.73 26.29 6.50
N GLN A 120 27.84 27.20 6.77
CA GLN A 120 28.07 28.56 6.29
C GLN A 120 28.97 29.22 7.32
N PRO A 121 30.13 29.74 6.92
CA PRO A 121 30.94 30.55 7.81
C PRO A 121 30.04 31.71 8.29
N SER A 122 30.01 31.92 9.59
CA SER A 122 29.43 33.08 10.22
C SER A 122 30.10 34.32 9.62
N ILE A 123 29.48 34.88 8.56
CA ILE A 123 29.79 36.23 8.12
C ILE A 123 29.20 37.11 9.22
N THR A 124 30.11 37.65 10.03
CA THR A 124 29.88 38.69 10.99
C THR A 124 28.91 39.72 10.40
N GLN A 125 27.73 39.79 10.98
CA GLN A 125 26.74 40.83 10.70
C GLN A 125 27.30 42.19 11.17
N ASN A 126 27.97 42.90 10.28
CA ASN A 126 28.13 44.34 10.32
C ASN A 126 27.63 44.87 8.96
N ALA A 127 26.32 45.03 8.84
CA ALA A 127 25.71 45.90 7.85
C ALA A 127 24.31 46.26 8.33
N GLN A 128 24.21 47.41 8.97
CA GLN A 128 22.98 48.21 9.04
C GLN A 128 22.59 48.55 7.59
N GLY A 129 21.56 47.90 7.10
CA GLY A 129 21.03 48.11 5.75
C GLY A 129 19.58 47.64 5.69
N SER A 130 18.65 48.58 5.86
CA SER A 130 17.21 48.42 5.70
C SER A 130 16.83 47.82 4.37
N GLY A 131 16.40 46.57 4.40
CA GLY A 131 15.80 45.87 3.26
C GLY A 131 15.07 44.64 3.76
N HIS A 132 13.76 44.77 3.97
CA HIS A 132 12.86 43.67 4.31
C HIS A 132 12.92 42.56 3.27
N ARG A 133 13.89 41.65 3.34
CA ARG A 133 13.74 40.30 2.83
C ARG A 133 12.97 39.51 3.88
N GLN A 134 11.64 39.62 3.84
CA GLN A 134 10.77 38.59 4.41
C GLN A 134 11.12 37.24 3.77
N ALA A 135 12.03 36.51 4.39
CA ALA A 135 12.12 35.08 4.17
C ALA A 135 10.72 34.54 4.47
N SER A 136 9.99 34.11 3.44
CA SER A 136 8.65 33.52 3.57
C SER A 136 8.79 32.28 4.43
N ALA A 137 8.59 32.44 5.74
CA ALA A 137 8.50 31.34 6.68
C ALA A 137 7.36 30.43 6.21
N HIS A 138 7.69 29.29 5.67
CA HIS A 138 6.68 28.29 5.31
C HIS A 138 5.90 27.95 6.57
N SER A 139 4.56 28.06 6.49
CA SER A 139 3.70 27.66 7.60
C SER A 139 4.03 26.22 8.02
N PRO A 140 4.22 25.92 9.31
CA PRO A 140 4.47 24.56 9.80
C PRO A 140 3.44 23.54 9.27
N TRP A 141 2.19 23.94 9.15
CA TRP A 141 1.11 23.14 8.58
C TRP A 141 1.30 22.83 7.10
N ALA A 142 1.95 23.71 6.34
CA ALA A 142 2.25 23.42 4.92
C ALA A 142 3.25 22.28 4.78
N THR A 143 4.26 22.20 5.66
CA THR A 143 5.22 21.09 5.69
C THR A 143 4.56 19.80 6.18
N GLY A 144 3.70 19.88 7.18
CA GLY A 144 2.93 18.74 7.67
C GLY A 144 2.01 18.17 6.59
N LEU A 145 1.24 19.02 5.93
CA LEU A 145 0.37 18.58 4.83
C LEU A 145 1.17 18.02 3.66
N LEU A 146 2.35 18.57 3.38
CA LEU A 146 3.26 18.01 2.37
C LEU A 146 3.69 16.58 2.72
N ALA A 147 4.02 16.30 3.99
CA ALA A 147 4.37 14.94 4.42
C ALA A 147 3.21 13.96 4.20
N ALA A 148 1.98 14.36 4.55
CA ALA A 148 0.79 13.57 4.29
C ALA A 148 0.57 13.31 2.79
N LEU A 149 0.69 14.33 1.95
CA LEU A 149 0.51 14.23 0.50
C LEU A 149 1.59 13.36 -0.15
N VAL A 150 2.84 13.45 0.30
CA VAL A 150 3.92 12.56 -0.18
C VAL A 150 3.65 11.11 0.21
N PHE A 151 3.16 10.85 1.44
CA PHE A 151 2.76 9.52 1.87
C PHE A 151 1.63 8.95 1.00
N LEU A 152 0.61 9.75 0.71
CA LEU A 152 -0.50 9.36 -0.17
C LEU A 152 -0.06 9.21 -1.64
N ALA A 153 1.00 9.88 -2.07
CA ALA A 153 1.56 9.76 -3.42
C ALA A 153 2.49 8.54 -3.61
N PHE A 154 2.79 7.76 -2.57
CA PHE A 154 3.52 6.50 -2.74
C PHE A 154 2.65 5.43 -3.38
N PHE A 155 3.19 4.74 -4.37
CA PHE A 155 2.45 3.69 -5.07
C PHE A 155 2.07 2.52 -4.16
N SER A 156 2.93 2.16 -3.20
CA SER A 156 2.59 1.13 -2.23
C SER A 156 1.41 1.51 -1.34
N THR A 157 1.30 2.80 -0.96
CA THR A 157 0.15 3.30 -0.21
C THR A 157 -1.12 3.21 -1.06
N LEU A 158 -1.09 3.65 -2.32
CA LEU A 158 -2.23 3.50 -3.23
C LEU A 158 -2.62 2.03 -3.42
N ARG A 159 -1.66 1.17 -3.72
CA ARG A 159 -1.90 -0.23 -4.10
C ARG A 159 -2.34 -1.10 -2.92
N TYR A 160 -1.67 -0.98 -1.77
CA TYR A 160 -1.83 -1.92 -0.66
C TYR A 160 -2.68 -1.39 0.49
N HIS A 161 -2.95 -0.08 0.53
CA HIS A 161 -3.81 0.49 1.56
C HIS A 161 -5.24 0.75 1.07
N ARG A 162 -5.41 0.90 -0.25
CA ARG A 162 -6.73 1.07 -0.87
C ARG A 162 -7.46 -0.26 -1.01
N ALA A 163 -6.74 -1.34 -1.33
CA ALA A 163 -7.28 -2.69 -1.41
C ALA A 163 -7.55 -3.28 -0.01
N TYR A 164 -8.43 -4.26 0.09
CA TYR A 164 -8.72 -5.00 1.32
C TYR A 164 -7.55 -5.94 1.65
N LEU A 165 -6.54 -5.38 2.30
CA LEU A 165 -5.30 -6.05 2.68
C LEU A 165 -4.86 -5.62 4.09
N THR A 166 -3.85 -6.28 4.63
CA THR A 166 -3.33 -6.02 5.98
C THR A 166 -2.51 -4.73 6.09
N SER A 167 -2.02 -4.18 4.96
CA SER A 167 -0.97 -3.15 4.98
C SER A 167 -1.41 -1.81 5.57
N ALA A 168 -2.66 -1.39 5.37
CA ALA A 168 -3.17 -0.14 5.95
C ALA A 168 -3.30 -0.21 7.47
N PRO A 169 -4.00 -1.21 8.07
CA PRO A 169 -4.03 -1.36 9.52
C PRO A 169 -2.65 -1.60 10.12
N GLU A 170 -1.76 -2.39 9.47
CA GLU A 170 -0.38 -2.55 9.93
C GLU A 170 0.34 -1.21 10.04
N THR A 171 0.30 -0.40 8.97
CA THR A 171 0.96 0.91 8.98
C THR A 171 0.42 1.79 10.09
N PHE A 172 -0.89 1.80 10.35
CA PHE A 172 -1.49 2.56 11.43
C PHE A 172 -1.02 2.09 12.81
N TRP A 173 -1.24 0.81 13.13
CA TRP A 173 -0.99 0.30 14.48
C TRP A 173 0.49 0.28 14.84
N PHE A 174 1.39 -0.02 13.89
CA PHE A 174 2.84 -0.03 14.17
C PHE A 174 3.49 1.37 14.12
N SER A 175 2.85 2.36 13.49
CA SER A 175 3.27 3.76 13.61
C SER A 175 2.89 4.39 14.94
N LEU A 176 1.83 3.91 15.56
CA LEU A 176 1.18 4.54 16.71
C LEU A 176 2.14 4.81 17.90
N PRO A 177 3.00 3.85 18.34
CA PRO A 177 3.95 4.10 19.43
C PRO A 177 4.91 5.24 19.15
N ILE A 178 5.34 5.36 17.90
CA ILE A 178 6.26 6.38 17.42
C ILE A 178 5.57 7.75 17.41
N LEU A 179 4.35 7.81 16.86
CA LEU A 179 3.55 9.03 16.79
C LEU A 179 3.17 9.54 18.19
N VAL A 180 2.78 8.65 19.09
CA VAL A 180 2.44 8.99 20.49
C VAL A 180 3.68 9.47 21.25
N TRP A 181 4.84 8.86 21.04
CA TRP A 181 6.08 9.31 21.66
C TRP A 181 6.41 10.75 21.24
N PHE A 182 6.25 11.08 19.97
CA PHE A 182 6.44 12.45 19.50
C PHE A 182 5.47 13.44 20.10
N TRP A 183 4.21 13.06 20.20
CA TRP A 183 3.22 13.89 20.84
C TRP A 183 3.62 14.20 22.30
N GLN A 184 4.10 13.21 23.05
CA GLN A 184 4.57 13.40 24.42
C GLN A 184 5.79 14.32 24.50
N LEU A 185 6.74 14.21 23.57
CA LEU A 185 7.87 15.14 23.49
C LEU A 185 7.40 16.58 23.23
N GLY A 186 6.50 16.78 22.29
CA GLY A 186 5.98 18.11 21.91
C GLY A 186 5.21 18.80 23.06
N GLN A 187 4.48 18.05 23.88
CA GLN A 187 3.76 18.61 25.04
C GLN A 187 4.72 19.18 26.09
N ARG A 188 5.82 18.49 26.36
CA ARG A 188 6.78 18.90 27.40
C ARG A 188 7.59 20.14 27.01
N THR A 189 7.93 20.30 25.75
CA THR A 189 8.63 21.49 25.25
C THR A 189 7.76 22.74 25.30
N SER A 190 6.44 22.59 25.16
CA SER A 190 5.49 23.71 25.25
C SER A 190 5.30 24.25 26.67
N HIS A 191 5.44 23.42 27.70
CA HIS A 191 5.26 23.81 29.11
C HIS A 191 6.48 24.50 29.71
N HIS A 192 7.68 24.31 29.16
CA HIS A 192 8.89 24.84 29.78
C HIS A 192 9.50 26.07 29.10
N GLY A 193 8.88 26.55 27.99
CA GLY A 193 9.33 27.79 27.34
C GLY A 193 10.83 27.90 26.99
N ALA A 194 11.59 26.86 27.29
CA ALA A 194 13.02 26.82 27.18
C ALA A 194 13.44 25.91 26.02
N ILE A 195 14.07 26.52 25.06
CA ILE A 195 15.04 25.89 24.15
C ILE A 195 15.79 24.80 24.94
N PHE A 196 15.87 23.59 24.42
CA PHE A 196 16.75 22.54 24.93
C PHE A 196 18.18 23.10 25.03
N SER A 197 18.47 23.79 26.10
CA SER A 197 19.84 24.10 26.53
C SER A 197 20.40 22.79 27.09
N ILE A 198 21.30 22.16 26.32
CA ILE A 198 22.05 20.95 26.71
C ILE A 198 22.87 21.18 28.01
N ALA A 199 22.82 22.41 28.57
CA ALA A 199 23.66 22.85 29.67
C ALA A 199 23.08 22.68 31.09
N ASP A 200 21.78 22.45 31.25
CA ASP A 200 21.19 22.30 32.60
C ASP A 200 21.15 20.84 33.06
N ASN A 201 22.31 20.39 33.55
CA ASN A 201 22.60 19.03 34.02
C ASN A 201 22.02 18.67 35.41
N THR A 202 21.05 19.39 35.97
CA THR A 202 20.78 19.23 37.41
C THR A 202 19.45 18.56 37.81
N SER A 203 18.59 18.12 36.88
CA SER A 203 17.42 17.31 37.25
C SER A 203 16.72 16.58 36.10
N SER A 204 17.42 16.13 35.07
CA SER A 204 16.79 15.40 33.98
C SER A 204 16.53 13.95 34.39
N SER A 205 15.39 13.67 35.02
CA SER A 205 14.82 12.32 35.00
C SER A 205 14.62 11.95 33.53
N ALA A 206 15.44 11.02 33.02
CA ALA A 206 15.38 10.57 31.65
C ALA A 206 13.94 10.22 31.27
N LEU A 207 13.48 10.75 30.14
CA LEU A 207 12.10 10.61 29.69
C LEU A 207 11.85 9.16 29.25
N THR A 208 10.97 8.46 29.94
CA THR A 208 10.47 7.15 29.49
C THR A 208 8.97 7.24 29.25
N PRO A 209 8.37 6.41 28.40
CA PRO A 209 6.93 6.36 28.21
C PRO A 209 6.19 6.23 29.55
N SER A 210 5.04 6.90 29.69
CA SER A 210 4.21 6.74 30.90
C SER A 210 3.61 5.33 30.97
N TRP A 211 3.30 4.81 32.16
CA TRP A 211 2.69 3.49 32.29
C TRP A 211 1.36 3.34 31.56
N PRO A 212 0.43 4.32 31.59
CA PRO A 212 -0.77 4.25 30.75
C PRO A 212 -0.47 4.14 29.27
N SER A 213 0.55 4.89 28.77
CA SER A 213 0.99 4.77 27.38
C SER A 213 1.54 3.38 27.06
N VAL A 214 2.30 2.77 27.98
CA VAL A 214 2.81 1.40 27.81
C VAL A 214 1.68 0.40 27.61
N VAL A 215 0.64 0.50 28.45
CA VAL A 215 -0.54 -0.40 28.35
C VAL A 215 -1.32 -0.15 27.07
N LEU A 216 -1.69 1.11 26.79
CA LEU A 216 -2.48 1.44 25.60
C LEU A 216 -1.75 1.11 24.30
N LEU A 217 -0.44 1.37 24.23
CA LEU A 217 0.36 1.03 23.07
C LEU A 217 0.62 -0.47 22.94
N GLY A 218 0.77 -1.18 24.07
CA GLY A 218 0.84 -2.63 24.07
C GLY A 218 -0.44 -3.27 23.51
N LEU A 219 -1.62 -2.79 23.92
CA LEU A 219 -2.91 -3.22 23.38
C LEU A 219 -3.01 -2.88 21.88
N GLY A 220 -2.65 -1.65 21.48
CA GLY A 220 -2.66 -1.22 20.09
C GLY A 220 -1.74 -2.06 19.21
N LEU A 221 -0.51 -2.33 19.66
CA LEU A 221 0.41 -3.24 18.97
C LEU A 221 -0.18 -4.64 18.86
N GLY A 222 -0.84 -5.15 19.91
CA GLY A 222 -1.52 -6.44 19.90
C GLY A 222 -2.62 -6.53 18.83
N ILE A 223 -3.43 -5.49 18.68
CA ILE A 223 -4.39 -5.38 17.57
C ILE A 223 -3.64 -5.42 16.23
N GLY A 224 -2.53 -4.68 16.08
CA GLY A 224 -1.71 -4.71 14.89
C GLY A 224 -1.17 -6.11 14.54
N LEU A 225 -0.71 -6.86 15.57
CA LEU A 225 -0.28 -8.26 15.40
C LEU A 225 -1.44 -9.15 14.92
N ALA A 226 -2.64 -8.93 15.45
CA ALA A 226 -3.84 -9.67 15.10
C ALA A 226 -4.36 -9.37 13.67
N TYR A 227 -3.79 -8.39 12.95
CA TYR A 227 -4.00 -8.19 11.52
C TYR A 227 -3.05 -8.99 10.64
N LYS A 228 -1.81 -9.26 11.08
CA LYS A 228 -0.81 -9.86 10.19
C LYS A 228 -0.03 -11.02 10.77
N SER A 229 0.78 -10.77 11.83
CA SER A 229 1.66 -11.78 12.40
C SER A 229 2.32 -11.30 13.69
N PHE A 230 2.53 -12.23 14.62
CA PHE A 230 3.31 -12.00 15.85
C PHE A 230 4.75 -11.58 15.58
N ALA A 231 5.34 -11.97 14.43
CA ALA A 231 6.72 -11.64 14.08
C ALA A 231 6.96 -10.13 13.98
N LEU A 232 5.91 -9.33 13.74
CA LEU A 232 6.00 -7.88 13.63
C LEU A 232 6.25 -7.18 14.98
N ILE A 233 6.13 -7.88 16.11
CA ILE A 233 6.43 -7.28 17.41
C ILE A 233 7.92 -6.91 17.53
N ALA A 234 8.82 -7.72 16.96
CA ALA A 234 10.25 -7.47 17.02
C ALA A 234 10.64 -6.13 16.38
N PRO A 235 10.32 -5.85 15.09
CA PRO A 235 10.63 -4.56 14.49
C PRO A 235 9.85 -3.41 15.14
N ALA A 236 8.60 -3.60 15.56
CA ALA A 236 7.80 -2.54 16.16
C ALA A 236 8.36 -2.11 17.53
N ALA A 237 8.67 -3.06 18.41
CA ALA A 237 9.25 -2.79 19.73
C ALA A 237 10.67 -2.23 19.61
N ALA A 238 11.49 -2.79 18.72
CA ALA A 238 12.84 -2.30 18.47
C ALA A 238 12.85 -0.88 17.89
N ALA A 239 11.93 -0.57 16.96
CA ALA A 239 11.78 0.78 16.41
C ALA A 239 11.37 1.77 17.49
N TRP A 240 10.38 1.42 18.30
CA TRP A 240 9.95 2.30 19.41
C TRP A 240 11.07 2.51 20.44
N TRP A 241 11.75 1.44 20.85
CA TRP A 241 12.87 1.52 21.79
C TRP A 241 13.99 2.40 21.23
N LEU A 242 14.41 2.17 19.99
CA LEU A 242 15.49 2.92 19.35
C LEU A 242 15.11 4.39 19.12
N VAL A 243 13.86 4.67 18.80
CA VAL A 243 13.33 6.02 18.65
C VAL A 243 13.39 6.80 19.95
N VAL A 244 12.96 6.20 21.07
CA VAL A 244 13.06 6.84 22.38
C VAL A 244 14.51 7.09 22.75
N LEU A 245 15.39 6.11 22.52
CA LEU A 245 16.83 6.23 22.76
C LEU A 245 17.47 7.33 21.90
N ALA A 246 17.15 7.38 20.61
CA ALA A 246 17.69 8.39 19.69
C ALA A 246 17.23 9.82 20.05
N SER A 247 16.07 9.96 20.68
CA SER A 247 15.59 11.26 21.16
C SER A 247 16.32 11.74 22.44
N GLN A 248 17.08 10.87 23.11
CA GLN A 248 17.76 11.16 24.38
C GLN A 248 19.14 10.47 24.44
N PRO A 249 20.13 11.00 23.74
CA PRO A 249 21.43 10.31 23.55
C PRO A 249 22.24 10.11 24.85
N TRP A 250 21.88 10.78 25.94
CA TRP A 250 22.57 10.70 27.24
C TRP A 250 21.73 10.00 28.32
N MET A 251 20.95 9.01 27.93
CA MET A 251 20.16 8.23 28.88
C MET A 251 21.07 7.40 29.78
N GLY A 252 20.98 7.63 31.10
CA GLY A 252 21.71 6.81 32.08
C GLY A 252 21.23 5.36 32.08
N TRP A 253 22.08 4.43 32.54
CA TRP A 253 21.81 3.00 32.47
C TRP A 253 20.48 2.58 33.15
N ARG A 254 20.13 3.21 34.30
CA ARG A 254 18.85 2.94 34.99
C ARG A 254 17.63 3.30 34.14
N ALA A 255 17.70 4.42 33.45
CA ALA A 255 16.62 4.85 32.56
C ALA A 255 16.55 3.95 31.32
N LEU A 256 17.68 3.51 30.81
CA LEU A 256 17.75 2.54 29.71
C LEU A 256 17.12 1.20 30.10
N MET A 257 17.42 0.69 31.31
CA MET A 257 16.80 -0.53 31.81
C MET A 257 15.29 -0.37 32.01
N LEU A 258 14.84 0.79 32.54
CA LEU A 258 13.42 1.09 32.68
C LEU A 258 12.71 1.20 31.33
N LEU A 259 13.33 1.83 30.32
CA LEU A 259 12.82 1.87 28.96
C LEU A 259 12.68 0.46 28.37
N SER A 260 13.73 -0.35 28.50
CA SER A 260 13.74 -1.73 28.00
C SER A 260 12.64 -2.58 28.67
N LEU A 261 12.48 -2.43 29.99
CA LEU A 261 11.39 -3.08 30.74
C LEU A 261 10.00 -2.66 30.22
N LYS A 262 9.77 -1.36 30.05
CA LYS A 262 8.49 -0.81 29.60
C LYS A 262 8.13 -1.25 28.18
N VAL A 263 9.09 -1.18 27.25
CA VAL A 263 8.90 -1.66 25.88
C VAL A 263 8.70 -3.18 25.85
N GLY A 264 9.48 -3.92 26.64
CA GLY A 264 9.33 -5.37 26.80
C GLY A 264 7.95 -5.77 27.33
N LEU A 265 7.45 -5.08 28.36
CA LEU A 265 6.10 -5.33 28.90
C LEU A 265 5.00 -4.98 27.88
N ALA A 266 5.13 -3.90 27.13
CA ALA A 266 4.21 -3.60 26.03
C ALA A 266 4.23 -4.68 24.96
N ALA A 267 5.41 -5.19 24.59
CA ALA A 267 5.56 -6.28 23.64
C ALA A 267 4.94 -7.58 24.15
N LEU A 268 5.14 -7.92 25.42
CA LEU A 268 4.50 -9.09 26.06
C LEU A 268 2.97 -8.95 26.10
N LEU A 269 2.46 -7.75 26.41
CA LEU A 269 1.03 -7.47 26.37
C LEU A 269 0.48 -7.63 24.94
N ALA A 270 1.21 -7.12 23.94
CA ALA A 270 0.82 -7.28 22.55
C ALA A 270 0.79 -8.75 22.11
N LEU A 271 1.78 -9.54 22.51
CA LEU A 271 1.79 -10.99 22.26
C LEU A 271 0.65 -11.70 23.03
N GLY A 272 0.31 -11.24 24.23
CA GLY A 272 -0.85 -11.75 24.99
C GLY A 272 -2.17 -11.50 24.24
N VAL A 273 -2.37 -10.28 23.71
CA VAL A 273 -3.55 -9.96 22.86
C VAL A 273 -3.60 -10.83 21.61
N PHE A 274 -2.46 -11.00 20.93
CA PHE A 274 -2.37 -11.91 19.78
C PHE A 274 -2.65 -13.37 20.19
N GLY A 275 -2.14 -13.79 21.34
CA GLY A 275 -2.33 -15.14 21.89
C GLY A 275 -3.77 -15.48 22.23
N LEU A 276 -4.65 -14.48 22.45
CA LEU A 276 -6.08 -14.71 22.63
C LEU A 276 -6.71 -15.47 21.47
N TRP A 277 -6.19 -15.32 20.26
CA TRP A 277 -6.66 -16.10 19.12
C TRP A 277 -6.56 -17.60 19.38
N PHE A 278 -5.43 -18.09 19.90
CA PHE A 278 -5.23 -19.52 20.21
C PHE A 278 -6.12 -20.02 21.37
N VAL A 279 -6.45 -19.13 22.29
CA VAL A 279 -7.31 -19.48 23.45
C VAL A 279 -8.78 -19.49 23.05
N LEU A 280 -9.19 -18.60 22.13
CA LEU A 280 -10.58 -18.43 21.73
C LEU A 280 -10.97 -19.31 20.54
N ASP A 281 -10.00 -19.79 19.74
CA ASP A 281 -10.28 -20.65 18.60
C ASP A 281 -10.60 -22.08 19.07
N PRO A 282 -11.71 -22.68 18.62
CA PRO A 282 -12.06 -24.06 18.95
C PRO A 282 -11.06 -25.11 18.43
N ASP A 283 -10.22 -24.73 17.43
CA ASP A 283 -9.18 -25.58 16.85
C ASP A 283 -7.79 -24.91 16.93
N PRO A 284 -7.21 -24.77 18.13
CA PRO A 284 -5.89 -24.14 18.29
C PRO A 284 -4.76 -24.94 17.62
N ALA A 285 -4.91 -26.25 17.42
CA ALA A 285 -3.95 -27.09 16.73
C ALA A 285 -3.90 -26.76 15.24
N GLY A 286 -5.05 -26.57 14.60
CA GLY A 286 -5.14 -26.10 13.21
C GLY A 286 -4.55 -24.69 13.04
N VAL A 287 -4.83 -23.77 13.96
CA VAL A 287 -4.20 -22.43 13.96
C VAL A 287 -2.67 -22.55 14.04
N TRP A 288 -2.15 -23.41 14.91
CA TRP A 288 -0.71 -23.63 15.04
C TRP A 288 -0.10 -24.15 13.74
N GLN A 289 -0.68 -25.22 13.19
CA GLN A 289 -0.15 -25.88 12.01
C GLN A 289 -0.21 -24.99 10.77
N GLU A 290 -1.35 -24.35 10.52
CA GLU A 290 -1.54 -23.53 9.32
C GLU A 290 -0.82 -22.18 9.41
N PHE A 291 -0.94 -21.49 10.56
CA PHE A 291 -0.41 -20.14 10.69
C PHE A 291 1.05 -20.11 11.17
N ILE A 292 1.40 -20.83 12.24
CA ILE A 292 2.77 -20.77 12.78
C ILE A 292 3.72 -21.56 11.87
N VAL A 293 3.38 -22.83 11.58
CA VAL A 293 4.28 -23.72 10.84
C VAL A 293 4.25 -23.42 9.33
N ALA A 294 3.08 -23.48 8.70
CA ALA A 294 2.99 -23.37 7.24
C ALA A 294 3.19 -21.94 6.74
N GLU A 295 2.56 -20.94 7.35
CA GLU A 295 2.64 -19.56 6.86
C GLU A 295 3.90 -18.81 7.34
N ASN A 296 4.37 -19.03 8.57
CA ASN A 296 5.48 -18.27 9.15
C ASN A 296 6.82 -19.03 9.20
N ALA A 297 6.87 -20.27 9.71
CA ALA A 297 8.13 -20.98 9.88
C ALA A 297 8.75 -21.36 8.53
N LYS A 298 7.95 -21.73 7.53
CA LYS A 298 8.45 -22.02 6.16
C LYS A 298 9.17 -20.86 5.49
N LYS A 299 8.96 -19.62 5.93
CA LYS A 299 9.68 -18.44 5.41
C LYS A 299 11.15 -18.39 5.80
N PHE A 300 11.54 -19.18 6.79
CA PHE A 300 12.92 -19.33 7.25
C PHE A 300 13.59 -20.61 6.72
N SER A 301 12.83 -21.53 6.14
CA SER A 301 13.35 -22.77 5.53
C SER A 301 13.88 -22.45 4.13
N ASP A 302 15.17 -22.67 3.92
CA ASP A 302 15.85 -22.36 2.67
C ASP A 302 16.20 -23.65 1.91
N GLN A 303 15.66 -23.80 0.72
CA GLN A 303 15.99 -24.92 -0.18
C GLN A 303 17.20 -24.66 -1.09
N ARG A 304 17.68 -23.40 -1.18
CA ARG A 304 18.68 -22.97 -2.17
C ARG A 304 20.01 -22.45 -1.58
N GLY A 305 20.16 -22.47 -0.28
CA GLY A 305 21.29 -21.85 0.40
C GLY A 305 21.10 -20.35 0.64
N TYR A 306 20.92 -19.96 1.91
CA TYR A 306 20.60 -18.59 2.35
C TYR A 306 21.47 -17.51 1.68
N TRP A 307 22.79 -17.71 1.64
CA TRP A 307 23.71 -16.72 1.08
C TRP A 307 23.63 -16.62 -0.44
N ALA A 308 23.39 -17.74 -1.15
CA ALA A 308 23.20 -17.72 -2.60
C ALA A 308 21.97 -16.91 -2.99
N GLU A 309 20.85 -17.07 -2.28
CA GLU A 309 19.64 -16.28 -2.47
C GLU A 309 19.86 -14.80 -2.05
N ALA A 310 20.46 -14.57 -0.88
CA ALA A 310 20.67 -13.25 -0.32
C ALA A 310 21.54 -12.35 -1.21
N LEU A 311 22.55 -12.91 -1.84
CA LEU A 311 23.50 -12.16 -2.69
C LEU A 311 23.16 -12.20 -4.18
N SER A 312 22.14 -12.98 -4.57
CA SER A 312 21.63 -13.02 -5.95
C SER A 312 21.10 -11.66 -6.40
N LEU A 313 20.90 -11.48 -7.70
CA LEU A 313 20.20 -10.31 -8.24
C LEU A 313 18.68 -10.53 -8.38
N ASN A 314 18.13 -11.56 -7.74
CA ASN A 314 16.72 -11.91 -7.75
C ASN A 314 15.88 -11.00 -6.83
N GLY A 315 14.55 -11.08 -6.95
CA GLY A 315 13.61 -10.27 -6.19
C GLY A 315 13.65 -10.46 -4.66
N SER A 316 14.20 -11.59 -4.16
CA SER A 316 14.39 -11.88 -2.72
C SER A 316 15.80 -11.56 -2.21
N SER A 317 16.61 -10.83 -2.97
CA SER A 317 17.98 -10.48 -2.59
C SER A 317 18.04 -9.35 -1.54
N ILE A 318 19.20 -9.21 -0.87
CA ILE A 318 19.48 -8.07 0.02
C ILE A 318 19.46 -6.76 -0.78
N TRP A 319 19.91 -6.78 -2.03
CA TRP A 319 19.94 -5.61 -2.90
C TRP A 319 18.52 -5.11 -3.22
N SER A 320 17.59 -6.02 -3.52
CA SER A 320 16.19 -5.67 -3.72
C SER A 320 15.58 -5.08 -2.44
N GLN A 321 15.95 -5.60 -1.28
CA GLN A 321 15.47 -5.09 0.01
C GLN A 321 16.04 -3.70 0.34
N LEU A 322 17.31 -3.41 0.02
CA LEU A 322 17.89 -2.07 0.17
C LEU A 322 17.16 -1.02 -0.68
N LEU A 323 16.66 -1.42 -1.86
CA LEU A 323 15.87 -0.56 -2.74
C LEU A 323 14.37 -0.56 -2.42
N ALA A 324 13.92 -1.33 -1.41
CA ALA A 324 12.51 -1.51 -1.12
C ALA A 324 11.75 -0.19 -0.88
N TYR A 325 12.37 0.79 -0.21
CA TYR A 325 11.76 2.11 -0.02
C TYR A 325 11.55 2.87 -1.33
N ALA A 326 12.50 2.81 -2.26
CA ALA A 326 12.36 3.42 -3.59
C ALA A 326 11.30 2.69 -4.41
N VAL A 327 11.29 1.36 -4.42
CA VAL A 327 10.29 0.55 -5.11
C VAL A 327 8.87 0.88 -4.61
N ASN A 328 8.69 0.96 -3.29
CA ASN A 328 7.40 1.32 -2.68
C ASN A 328 6.96 2.75 -3.00
N ALA A 329 7.87 3.66 -3.26
CA ALA A 329 7.54 5.03 -3.65
C ALA A 329 6.98 5.13 -5.08
N GLY A 330 7.18 4.12 -5.95
CA GLY A 330 6.65 4.10 -7.32
C GLY A 330 7.17 5.27 -8.15
N LEU A 331 6.28 6.12 -8.67
CA LEU A 331 6.66 7.29 -9.47
C LEU A 331 7.51 8.32 -8.69
N LEU A 332 7.51 8.29 -7.36
CA LEU A 332 8.39 9.08 -6.51
C LEU A 332 9.72 8.37 -6.18
N ALA A 333 9.99 7.19 -6.74
CA ALA A 333 11.27 6.48 -6.54
C ALA A 333 12.50 7.35 -6.79
N PRO A 334 12.57 8.17 -7.86
CA PRO A 334 13.70 9.08 -8.06
C PRO A 334 13.91 10.05 -6.89
N VAL A 335 12.83 10.58 -6.29
CA VAL A 335 12.93 11.50 -5.14
C VAL A 335 13.48 10.77 -3.91
N VAL A 336 13.07 9.50 -3.67
CA VAL A 336 13.62 8.66 -2.59
C VAL A 336 15.09 8.36 -2.84
N LEU A 337 15.47 8.01 -4.07
CA LEU A 337 16.88 7.82 -4.43
C LEU A 337 17.70 9.09 -4.24
N GLY A 338 17.14 10.25 -4.60
CA GLY A 338 17.77 11.55 -4.36
C GLY A 338 17.99 11.84 -2.88
N LEU A 339 17.02 11.47 -2.03
CA LEU A 339 17.15 11.55 -0.57
C LEU A 339 18.26 10.61 -0.05
N MET A 340 18.32 9.37 -0.55
CA MET A 340 19.35 8.39 -0.20
C MET A 340 20.75 8.87 -0.60
N VAL A 341 20.91 9.36 -1.84
CA VAL A 341 22.19 9.93 -2.34
C VAL A 341 22.61 11.13 -1.49
N MET A 342 21.69 12.02 -1.16
CA MET A 342 21.97 13.17 -0.27
C MET A 342 22.42 12.71 1.12
N GLY A 343 21.79 11.69 1.68
CA GLY A 343 22.17 11.08 2.96
C GLY A 343 23.58 10.47 2.90
N LEU A 344 23.87 9.67 1.88
CA LEU A 344 25.20 9.07 1.67
C LEU A 344 26.28 10.14 1.50
N GLN A 345 26.05 11.16 0.68
CA GLN A 345 26.98 12.28 0.51
C GLN A 345 27.28 12.98 1.85
N HIS A 346 26.26 13.07 2.72
CA HIS A 346 26.46 13.65 4.05
C HIS A 346 27.30 12.73 4.96
N VAL A 347 27.07 11.42 4.91
CA VAL A 347 27.84 10.43 5.70
C VAL A 347 29.31 10.38 5.28
N PHE A 348 29.61 10.49 3.99
CA PHE A 348 30.99 10.37 3.47
C PHE A 348 31.77 11.69 3.41
N LYS A 349 31.21 12.82 3.88
CA LYS A 349 31.98 14.08 3.95
C LYS A 349 33.08 13.98 5.04
N PRO A 350 34.38 14.14 4.70
CA PRO A 350 35.48 13.86 5.62
C PRO A 350 35.64 14.89 6.74
N GLN A 351 35.05 16.06 6.63
CA GLN A 351 35.35 17.22 7.50
C GLN A 351 34.68 17.24 8.88
N ILE A 352 33.70 16.32 9.17
CA ILE A 352 32.95 16.32 10.42
C ILE A 352 32.98 14.92 11.04
N ARG A 353 33.39 14.79 12.31
CA ARG A 353 33.37 13.51 13.05
C ARG A 353 31.95 12.96 13.14
N PHE A 354 31.80 11.65 12.99
CA PHE A 354 30.49 10.97 12.99
C PHE A 354 29.67 11.29 14.26
N SER A 355 30.30 11.36 15.43
CA SER A 355 29.63 11.73 16.69
C SER A 355 29.04 13.14 16.67
N GLN A 356 29.75 14.10 16.10
CA GLN A 356 29.26 15.49 15.99
C GLN A 356 28.05 15.60 15.04
N ARG A 357 28.03 14.76 13.99
CA ARG A 357 26.89 14.73 13.06
C ARG A 357 25.62 14.20 13.71
N PHE A 358 25.75 13.16 14.53
CA PHE A 358 24.62 12.58 15.24
C PHE A 358 24.01 13.56 16.24
N HIS A 359 24.85 14.33 16.95
CA HIS A 359 24.39 15.35 17.89
C HIS A 359 23.76 16.59 17.21
N ALA A 360 24.16 16.90 15.98
CA ALA A 360 23.60 18.01 15.21
C ALA A 360 22.30 17.63 14.46
N MET A 361 21.91 16.35 14.48
CA MET A 361 20.72 15.88 13.79
C MET A 361 19.45 16.27 14.57
N SER A 362 18.43 16.80 13.87
CA SER A 362 17.17 17.06 14.56
C SER A 362 16.55 15.76 15.08
N PRO A 363 15.91 15.78 16.26
CA PRO A 363 15.27 14.60 16.83
C PRO A 363 14.29 13.91 15.87
N LEU A 364 13.57 14.68 15.06
CA LEU A 364 12.64 14.20 14.06
C LEU A 364 13.32 13.36 12.98
N VAL A 365 14.49 13.81 12.51
CA VAL A 365 15.27 13.08 11.49
C VAL A 365 15.89 11.82 12.09
N ALA A 366 16.48 11.91 13.28
CA ALA A 366 17.05 10.76 13.98
C ALA A 366 16.01 9.64 14.18
N LEU A 367 14.81 10.00 14.57
CA LEU A 367 13.67 9.11 14.70
C LEU A 367 13.29 8.44 13.39
N ALA A 368 13.08 9.21 12.34
CA ALA A 368 12.70 8.66 11.05
C ALA A 368 13.76 7.66 10.56
N LEU A 369 15.04 7.98 10.72
CA LEU A 369 16.13 7.08 10.37
C LEU A 369 16.17 5.82 11.24
N ALA A 370 15.93 5.95 12.56
CA ALA A 370 15.85 4.80 13.45
C ALA A 370 14.72 3.85 13.05
N TRP A 371 13.55 4.41 12.73
CA TRP A 371 12.40 3.65 12.27
C TRP A 371 12.70 2.90 10.96
N LEU A 372 13.20 3.60 9.95
CA LEU A 372 13.57 3.00 8.66
C LEU A 372 14.62 1.90 8.81
N LEU A 373 15.67 2.16 9.60
CA LEU A 373 16.78 1.22 9.78
C LEU A 373 16.30 -0.08 10.42
N VAL A 374 15.50 -0.01 11.48
CA VAL A 374 15.01 -1.20 12.18
C VAL A 374 14.17 -2.07 11.25
N TRP A 375 13.22 -1.47 10.51
CA TRP A 375 12.37 -2.20 9.58
C TRP A 375 13.20 -2.82 8.44
N LEU A 376 14.15 -2.08 7.90
CA LEU A 376 15.03 -2.59 6.85
C LEU A 376 15.86 -3.77 7.33
N VAL A 377 16.54 -3.63 8.47
CA VAL A 377 17.42 -4.67 9.03
C VAL A 377 16.61 -5.92 9.37
N THR A 378 15.48 -5.77 10.07
CA THR A 378 14.65 -6.92 10.47
C THR A 378 14.18 -7.73 9.27
N PHE A 379 13.72 -7.08 8.20
CA PHE A 379 13.24 -7.78 7.01
C PHE A 379 14.33 -8.13 5.97
N THR A 380 15.58 -7.82 6.29
CA THR A 380 16.72 -8.35 5.54
C THR A 380 17.13 -9.75 6.04
N ILE A 381 16.80 -10.10 7.29
CA ILE A 381 17.19 -11.37 7.93
C ILE A 381 16.50 -12.61 7.32
N PRO A 382 15.17 -12.64 7.08
CA PRO A 382 14.51 -13.81 6.49
C PRO A 382 15.01 -14.14 5.08
N SER A 383 14.93 -15.40 4.68
CA SER A 383 15.24 -15.84 3.31
C SER A 383 14.23 -15.30 2.28
N GLN A 384 12.95 -15.28 2.63
CA GLN A 384 11.91 -14.65 1.81
C GLN A 384 11.84 -13.15 2.07
N ARG A 385 12.54 -12.36 1.26
CA ARG A 385 12.51 -10.90 1.30
C ARG A 385 11.47 -10.35 0.35
N SER A 386 10.75 -9.31 0.78
CA SER A 386 9.78 -8.62 -0.06
C SER A 386 9.75 -7.14 0.25
N ALA A 387 9.73 -6.30 -0.79
CA ALA A 387 9.60 -4.86 -0.63
C ALA A 387 8.32 -4.46 0.16
N ARG A 388 7.27 -5.28 0.16
CA ARG A 388 6.05 -5.03 0.95
C ARG A 388 6.27 -5.00 2.46
N TYR A 389 7.28 -5.69 2.97
CA TYR A 389 7.50 -5.80 4.41
C TYR A 389 7.94 -4.49 5.07
N VAL A 390 8.50 -3.54 4.31
CA VAL A 390 8.88 -2.22 4.84
C VAL A 390 7.80 -1.16 4.70
N ILE A 391 6.62 -1.48 4.17
CA ILE A 391 5.50 -0.53 3.99
C ILE A 391 5.13 0.19 5.31
N PRO A 392 5.06 -0.46 6.50
CA PRO A 392 4.76 0.24 7.73
C PRO A 392 5.75 1.34 8.11
N ALA A 393 6.94 1.38 7.52
CA ALA A 393 7.91 2.46 7.71
C ALA A 393 7.86 3.57 6.64
N MET A 394 7.02 3.44 5.60
CA MET A 394 6.88 4.48 4.56
C MET A 394 6.48 5.87 5.09
N PRO A 395 5.69 6.02 6.18
CA PRO A 395 5.45 7.32 6.77
C PRO A 395 6.74 8.08 7.15
N ALA A 396 7.78 7.36 7.59
CA ALA A 396 9.09 7.96 7.90
C ALA A 396 9.81 8.47 6.63
N VAL A 397 9.67 7.78 5.49
CA VAL A 397 10.19 8.25 4.20
C VAL A 397 9.50 9.55 3.79
N ALA A 398 8.17 9.60 3.90
CA ALA A 398 7.38 10.80 3.58
C ALA A 398 7.76 11.99 4.46
N LEU A 399 7.97 11.74 5.76
CA LEU A 399 8.44 12.73 6.71
C LEU A 399 9.81 13.30 6.28
N LEU A 400 10.77 12.44 5.97
CA LEU A 400 12.11 12.87 5.53
C LEU A 400 12.04 13.67 4.22
N ILE A 401 11.26 13.23 3.24
CA ILE A 401 11.07 13.97 1.99
C ILE A 401 10.51 15.36 2.28
N ALA A 402 9.49 15.48 3.14
CA ALA A 402 8.88 16.77 3.46
C ALA A 402 9.86 17.72 4.17
N VAL A 403 10.64 17.21 5.14
CA VAL A 403 11.67 17.99 5.85
C VAL A 403 12.80 18.44 4.91
N TYR A 404 13.24 17.56 4.02
CA TYR A 404 14.32 17.84 3.08
C TYR A 404 13.84 18.33 1.71
N TRP A 405 12.55 18.59 1.53
CA TRP A 405 11.93 19.01 0.28
C TRP A 405 12.69 20.09 -0.50
N PRO A 406 13.11 21.22 0.13
CA PRO A 406 13.86 22.25 -0.59
C PRO A 406 15.31 21.85 -0.90
N ARG A 407 15.87 20.85 -0.21
CA ARG A 407 17.28 20.44 -0.32
C ARG A 407 17.50 19.30 -1.32
N ILE A 408 16.48 18.46 -1.55
CA ILE A 408 16.55 17.43 -2.59
C ILE A 408 16.69 18.12 -3.94
N HIS A 409 17.64 17.67 -4.73
CA HIS A 409 17.98 18.31 -5.99
C HIS A 409 16.83 18.23 -7.01
N ALA A 410 16.60 19.31 -7.77
CA ALA A 410 15.47 19.48 -8.68
C ALA A 410 15.36 18.40 -9.77
N HIS A 411 16.50 17.84 -10.22
CA HIS A 411 16.49 16.82 -11.27
C HIS A 411 15.76 15.54 -10.84
N TRP A 412 15.77 15.16 -9.56
CA TRP A 412 15.02 14.00 -9.09
C TRP A 412 13.50 14.16 -9.21
N PHE A 413 13.01 15.39 -8.97
CA PHE A 413 11.60 15.72 -9.16
C PHE A 413 11.22 15.75 -10.65
N ARG A 414 12.11 16.27 -11.51
CA ARG A 414 11.90 16.26 -12.96
C ARG A 414 11.85 14.83 -13.48
N LEU A 415 12.69 13.94 -12.97
CA LEU A 415 12.67 12.53 -13.35
C LEU A 415 11.35 11.85 -12.89
N SER A 416 10.86 12.15 -11.70
CA SER A 416 9.54 11.68 -11.26
C SER A 416 8.41 12.21 -12.13
N ALA A 417 8.46 13.48 -12.55
CA ALA A 417 7.48 14.06 -13.45
C ALA A 417 7.56 13.44 -14.88
N LEU A 418 8.75 13.12 -15.35
CA LEU A 418 8.95 12.40 -16.62
C LEU A 418 8.33 11.00 -16.56
N LEU A 419 8.55 10.25 -15.46
CA LEU A 419 7.91 8.94 -15.28
C LEU A 419 6.39 9.06 -15.22
N ALA A 420 5.86 10.10 -14.57
CA ALA A 420 4.44 10.37 -14.54
C ALA A 420 3.89 10.71 -15.94
N LEU A 421 4.63 11.47 -16.75
CA LEU A 421 4.27 11.76 -18.14
C LEU A 421 4.22 10.48 -18.99
N VAL A 422 5.24 9.63 -18.88
CA VAL A 422 5.25 8.33 -19.58
C VAL A 422 4.05 7.48 -19.16
N GLY A 423 3.78 7.40 -17.84
CA GLY A 423 2.60 6.71 -17.34
C GLY A 423 1.28 7.27 -17.88
N ALA A 424 1.15 8.59 -17.95
CA ALA A 424 -0.04 9.24 -18.51
C ALA A 424 -0.23 8.95 -20.00
N VAL A 425 0.85 8.95 -20.79
CA VAL A 425 0.81 8.62 -22.23
C VAL A 425 0.40 7.15 -22.43
N LEU A 426 0.96 6.23 -21.66
CA LEU A 426 0.58 4.82 -21.73
C LEU A 426 -0.88 4.59 -21.32
N LEU A 427 -1.35 5.23 -20.26
CA LEU A 427 -2.76 5.16 -19.83
C LEU A 427 -3.71 5.76 -20.88
N ALA A 428 -3.34 6.89 -21.50
CA ALA A 428 -4.11 7.47 -22.60
C ALA A 428 -4.17 6.50 -23.79
N ARG A 429 -3.08 5.81 -24.12
CA ARG A 429 -3.08 4.77 -25.16
C ARG A 429 -3.97 3.58 -24.80
N VAL A 430 -3.94 3.13 -23.54
CA VAL A 430 -4.86 2.09 -23.06
C VAL A 430 -6.32 2.53 -23.22
N ALA A 431 -6.66 3.76 -22.81
CA ALA A 431 -8.00 4.31 -22.97
C ALA A 431 -8.44 4.35 -24.43
N TRP A 432 -7.55 4.74 -25.33
CA TRP A 432 -7.80 4.74 -26.76
C TRP A 432 -8.09 3.33 -27.30
N VAL A 433 -7.26 2.35 -26.96
CA VAL A 433 -7.47 0.95 -27.37
C VAL A 433 -8.79 0.40 -26.82
N MET A 434 -9.14 0.72 -25.57
CA MET A 434 -10.42 0.32 -24.99
C MET A 434 -11.62 0.86 -25.79
N SER A 435 -11.50 2.06 -26.37
CA SER A 435 -12.57 2.62 -27.23
C SER A 435 -12.67 1.92 -28.59
N GLU A 436 -11.56 1.33 -29.08
CA GLU A 436 -11.51 0.59 -30.34
C GLU A 436 -11.94 -0.88 -30.22
N LEU A 437 -11.91 -1.44 -29.01
CA LEU A 437 -12.29 -2.85 -28.78
C LEU A 437 -13.77 -3.06 -29.10
N SER A 438 -14.08 -4.05 -29.91
CA SER A 438 -15.44 -4.35 -30.40
C SER A 438 -16.42 -4.61 -29.24
N GLY A 439 -17.55 -3.92 -29.26
CA GLY A 439 -18.54 -3.94 -28.20
C GLY A 439 -18.45 -2.78 -27.23
N GLY A 440 -17.45 -1.91 -27.41
CA GLY A 440 -17.18 -0.71 -26.62
C GLY A 440 -17.15 -0.99 -25.12
N LEU A 441 -16.00 -0.94 -24.50
CA LEU A 441 -15.87 -1.06 -23.03
C LEU A 441 -16.42 0.20 -22.30
N GLY A 442 -17.46 0.85 -22.84
CA GLY A 442 -18.11 1.98 -22.22
C GLY A 442 -17.40 3.32 -22.38
N ILE A 443 -16.14 3.37 -22.84
CA ILE A 443 -15.46 4.65 -23.21
C ILE A 443 -16.10 5.27 -24.48
N SER A 444 -17.02 4.57 -25.12
CA SER A 444 -17.84 5.12 -26.21
C SER A 444 -18.80 6.22 -25.75
N SER A 445 -19.05 6.40 -24.45
CA SER A 445 -19.60 7.64 -23.96
C SER A 445 -18.53 8.73 -24.14
N SER A 446 -18.78 9.68 -24.99
CA SER A 446 -17.89 10.80 -25.28
C SER A 446 -17.35 11.50 -24.03
N LEU A 447 -18.08 11.42 -22.92
CA LEU A 447 -17.71 12.04 -21.64
C LEU A 447 -16.53 11.36 -20.93
N GLU A 448 -16.52 10.02 -20.86
CA GLU A 448 -15.44 9.28 -20.16
C GLU A 448 -14.13 9.36 -20.93
N ALA A 449 -14.16 9.26 -22.25
CA ALA A 449 -12.99 9.45 -23.10
C ALA A 449 -12.46 10.89 -22.98
N VAL A 450 -13.33 11.90 -23.01
CA VAL A 450 -12.94 13.30 -22.82
C VAL A 450 -12.33 13.52 -21.43
N LEU A 451 -12.90 12.94 -20.39
CA LEU A 451 -12.36 13.05 -19.02
C LEU A 451 -10.96 12.42 -18.93
N ALA A 452 -10.76 11.22 -19.46
CA ALA A 452 -9.45 10.55 -19.46
C ALA A 452 -8.40 11.37 -20.24
N LEU A 453 -8.76 11.90 -21.41
CA LEU A 453 -7.88 12.76 -22.21
C LEU A 453 -7.58 14.09 -21.50
N ALA A 454 -8.57 14.72 -20.87
CA ALA A 454 -8.38 15.95 -20.11
C ALA A 454 -7.45 15.75 -18.91
N LEU A 455 -7.61 14.63 -18.19
CA LEU A 455 -6.71 14.25 -17.09
C LEU A 455 -5.30 13.97 -17.59
N ALA A 456 -5.15 13.25 -18.70
CA ALA A 456 -3.83 12.99 -19.32
C ALA A 456 -3.15 14.29 -19.74
N ALA A 457 -3.88 15.22 -20.36
CA ALA A 457 -3.39 16.55 -20.71
C ALA A 457 -3.00 17.36 -19.48
N GLY A 458 -3.80 17.31 -18.40
CA GLY A 458 -3.48 17.94 -17.12
C GLY A 458 -2.19 17.41 -16.50
N VAL A 459 -1.98 16.09 -16.51
CA VAL A 459 -0.73 15.46 -16.06
C VAL A 459 0.44 15.90 -16.93
N ALA A 460 0.28 15.93 -18.25
CA ALA A 460 1.32 16.37 -19.18
C ALA A 460 1.71 17.84 -18.94
N LEU A 461 0.72 18.73 -18.76
CA LEU A 461 0.97 20.13 -18.44
C LEU A 461 1.69 20.28 -17.08
N ALA A 462 1.28 19.53 -16.07
CA ALA A 462 1.98 19.51 -14.79
C ALA A 462 3.42 19.00 -14.93
N ALA A 463 3.63 17.93 -15.70
CA ALA A 463 4.97 17.41 -15.97
C ALA A 463 5.85 18.42 -16.69
N LEU A 464 5.33 19.11 -17.72
CA LEU A 464 6.03 20.19 -18.41
C LEU A 464 6.34 21.38 -17.49
N ALA A 465 5.41 21.75 -16.61
CA ALA A 465 5.65 22.79 -15.61
C ALA A 465 6.81 22.43 -14.66
N SER A 466 7.13 21.14 -14.50
CA SER A 466 8.27 20.69 -13.67
C SER A 466 9.64 21.09 -14.24
N LEU A 467 9.70 21.45 -15.51
CA LEU A 467 10.92 21.99 -16.13
C LEU A 467 11.27 23.37 -15.55
N HIS A 468 10.27 24.14 -15.11
CA HIS A 468 10.52 25.45 -14.50
C HIS A 468 11.08 25.31 -13.07
N PRO A 469 12.22 25.96 -12.73
CA PRO A 469 12.93 25.73 -11.46
C PRO A 469 12.09 25.96 -10.19
N ARG A 470 11.17 26.94 -10.23
CA ARG A 470 10.31 27.30 -9.08
C ARG A 470 9.13 26.35 -8.88
N ALA A 471 8.66 25.71 -9.96
CA ALA A 471 7.49 24.84 -9.95
C ALA A 471 7.85 23.34 -9.90
N CYS A 472 9.08 22.95 -10.19
CA CYS A 472 9.48 21.56 -10.45
C CYS A 472 9.02 20.56 -9.38
N ARG A 473 9.15 20.89 -8.10
CA ARG A 473 8.79 19.99 -7.00
C ARG A 473 7.28 19.80 -6.86
N THR A 474 6.55 20.91 -6.90
CA THR A 474 5.07 20.89 -6.76
C THR A 474 4.41 20.28 -7.98
N ALA A 475 4.92 20.60 -9.16
CA ALA A 475 4.45 20.05 -10.43
C ALA A 475 4.66 18.53 -10.50
N ALA A 476 5.82 18.03 -10.06
CA ALA A 476 6.08 16.60 -9.98
C ALA A 476 5.08 15.88 -9.04
N LEU A 477 4.79 16.42 -7.86
CA LEU A 477 3.81 15.83 -6.95
C LEU A 477 2.40 15.81 -7.55
N LEU A 478 1.98 16.90 -8.19
CA LEU A 478 0.69 16.99 -8.88
C LEU A 478 0.61 16.01 -10.04
N SER A 479 1.69 15.84 -10.83
CA SER A 479 1.74 14.87 -11.93
C SER A 479 1.55 13.44 -11.41
N VAL A 480 2.22 13.07 -10.33
CA VAL A 480 2.12 11.73 -9.73
C VAL A 480 0.71 11.45 -9.22
N LEU A 481 0.12 12.37 -8.46
CA LEU A 481 -1.26 12.22 -7.99
C LEU A 481 -2.26 12.23 -9.16
N GLY A 482 -2.02 13.04 -10.18
CA GLY A 482 -2.82 13.09 -11.39
C GLY A 482 -2.82 11.78 -12.17
N VAL A 483 -1.67 11.08 -12.25
CA VAL A 483 -1.59 9.74 -12.88
C VAL A 483 -2.47 8.74 -12.13
N TYR A 484 -2.55 8.80 -10.81
CA TYR A 484 -3.39 7.88 -10.05
C TYR A 484 -4.88 8.11 -10.31
N VAL A 485 -5.31 9.38 -10.39
CA VAL A 485 -6.68 9.72 -10.78
C VAL A 485 -6.96 9.32 -12.24
N LEU A 486 -6.00 9.53 -13.15
CA LEU A 486 -6.12 9.09 -14.54
C LEU A 486 -6.24 7.57 -14.65
N MET A 487 -5.48 6.83 -13.87
CA MET A 487 -5.56 5.37 -13.84
C MET A 487 -6.96 4.91 -13.44
N ASP A 488 -7.56 5.51 -12.41
CA ASP A 488 -8.93 5.19 -12.02
C ASP A 488 -9.93 5.54 -13.13
N ALA A 489 -9.78 6.70 -13.79
CA ALA A 489 -10.62 7.09 -14.92
C ALA A 489 -10.55 6.08 -16.08
N VAL A 490 -9.37 5.53 -16.36
CA VAL A 490 -9.16 4.53 -17.41
C VAL A 490 -9.70 3.16 -17.00
N LEU A 491 -9.61 2.79 -15.72
CA LEU A 491 -10.06 1.48 -15.23
C LEU A 491 -11.55 1.38 -14.96
N MET A 492 -12.22 2.49 -14.62
CA MET A 492 -13.65 2.49 -14.30
C MET A 492 -14.56 1.91 -15.38
N PRO A 493 -14.36 2.14 -16.67
CA PRO A 493 -15.18 1.53 -17.70
C PRO A 493 -15.15 -0.01 -17.68
N MET A 494 -14.07 -0.62 -17.20
CA MET A 494 -13.98 -2.07 -17.04
C MET A 494 -14.91 -2.63 -15.95
N ASP A 495 -15.43 -1.75 -15.08
CA ASP A 495 -16.39 -2.09 -14.02
C ASP A 495 -17.82 -1.68 -14.38
N SER A 496 -18.06 -1.15 -15.59
CA SER A 496 -19.38 -0.78 -16.08
C SER A 496 -20.27 -2.00 -16.30
N ALA A 497 -21.58 -1.78 -16.40
CA ALA A 497 -22.53 -2.85 -16.69
C ALA A 497 -22.22 -3.58 -18.01
N GLN A 498 -21.57 -2.91 -18.98
CA GLN A 498 -21.16 -3.50 -20.25
C GLN A 498 -19.92 -4.41 -20.12
N ALA A 499 -19.14 -4.24 -19.06
CA ALA A 499 -18.00 -5.10 -18.75
C ALA A 499 -18.38 -6.26 -17.79
N GLN A 500 -19.62 -6.30 -17.32
CA GLN A 500 -20.19 -7.40 -16.53
C GLN A 500 -20.99 -8.32 -17.46
N PHE A 501 -21.22 -9.55 -17.02
CA PHE A 501 -22.16 -10.42 -17.72
C PHE A 501 -23.58 -9.94 -17.49
N ALA A 502 -24.32 -9.70 -18.57
CA ALA A 502 -25.75 -9.44 -18.50
C ALA A 502 -26.50 -10.67 -17.96
N ALA A 503 -27.58 -10.43 -17.23
CA ALA A 503 -28.47 -11.53 -16.86
C ALA A 503 -29.02 -12.18 -18.15
N PRO A 504 -29.06 -13.52 -18.26
CA PRO A 504 -29.76 -14.17 -19.36
C PRO A 504 -31.20 -13.72 -19.39
N ASP A 505 -31.75 -13.54 -20.60
CA ASP A 505 -33.13 -13.13 -20.78
C ASP A 505 -34.06 -14.02 -19.96
N SER A 506 -34.78 -13.42 -19.00
CA SER A 506 -35.60 -14.08 -18.00
C SER A 506 -36.94 -14.62 -18.58
N SER A 507 -36.95 -15.07 -19.84
CA SER A 507 -38.12 -15.73 -20.43
C SER A 507 -38.42 -17.12 -19.84
N THR A 508 -37.54 -17.61 -18.94
CA THR A 508 -37.77 -18.85 -18.17
C THR A 508 -37.62 -18.58 -16.68
N SER A 509 -38.63 -17.92 -16.10
CA SER A 509 -38.80 -17.83 -14.64
C SER A 509 -39.24 -19.20 -14.07
N VAL A 510 -38.35 -20.15 -14.04
CA VAL A 510 -38.51 -21.34 -13.19
C VAL A 510 -38.10 -20.92 -11.79
N PRO A 511 -38.90 -21.14 -10.75
CA PRO A 511 -38.51 -20.94 -9.37
C PRO A 511 -37.35 -21.90 -9.08
N ILE A 512 -36.13 -21.42 -9.16
CA ILE A 512 -34.92 -22.24 -8.94
C ILE A 512 -34.81 -22.40 -7.43
N SER A 513 -35.11 -23.58 -6.93
CA SER A 513 -34.96 -23.94 -5.51
C SER A 513 -33.49 -23.93 -5.04
N THR A 514 -32.54 -23.97 -5.96
CA THR A 514 -31.10 -23.87 -5.71
C THR A 514 -30.47 -22.88 -6.68
N PRO A 515 -29.61 -21.96 -6.19
CA PRO A 515 -28.97 -20.97 -7.05
C PRO A 515 -28.13 -21.67 -8.14
N PRO A 516 -28.24 -21.25 -9.41
CA PRO A 516 -27.50 -21.84 -10.50
C PRO A 516 -25.99 -21.67 -10.30
N ARG A 517 -25.26 -22.75 -10.52
CA ARG A 517 -23.81 -22.81 -10.35
C ARG A 517 -23.11 -22.58 -11.68
N VAL A 518 -22.13 -21.68 -11.67
CA VAL A 518 -21.32 -21.34 -12.84
C VAL A 518 -19.87 -21.76 -12.58
N ALA A 519 -19.33 -22.62 -13.43
CA ALA A 519 -17.91 -22.95 -13.35
C ALA A 519 -17.07 -21.76 -13.81
N VAL A 520 -16.13 -21.33 -12.98
CA VAL A 520 -15.31 -20.14 -13.21
C VAL A 520 -13.83 -20.42 -13.05
N PRO A 521 -12.95 -19.76 -13.82
CA PRO A 521 -11.52 -20.00 -13.74
C PRO A 521 -10.94 -19.59 -12.38
N ASN A 522 -10.07 -20.47 -11.84
CA ASN A 522 -9.29 -20.23 -10.65
C ASN A 522 -7.80 -20.47 -10.95
N ASN A 523 -7.08 -19.41 -11.26
CA ASN A 523 -5.64 -19.45 -11.57
C ASN A 523 -4.74 -19.38 -10.33
N PHE A 524 -5.31 -18.94 -9.22
CA PHE A 524 -4.62 -18.74 -7.95
C PHE A 524 -5.64 -18.82 -6.82
N ASN A 525 -5.20 -19.24 -5.65
CA ASN A 525 -6.05 -19.43 -4.48
C ASN A 525 -7.08 -18.30 -4.32
N GLY A 526 -8.36 -18.64 -4.35
CA GLY A 526 -9.47 -17.72 -4.08
C GLY A 526 -9.80 -16.69 -5.17
N GLN A 527 -9.09 -16.62 -6.29
CA GLN A 527 -9.39 -15.64 -7.35
C GLN A 527 -10.81 -15.80 -7.94
N TYR A 528 -11.38 -16.98 -7.90
CA TYR A 528 -12.75 -17.22 -8.34
C TYR A 528 -13.78 -16.39 -7.54
N GLU A 529 -13.45 -15.94 -6.34
CA GLU A 529 -14.32 -15.10 -5.51
C GLU A 529 -14.71 -13.78 -6.21
N ARG A 530 -13.87 -13.25 -7.10
CA ARG A 530 -14.17 -12.06 -7.89
C ARG A 530 -15.43 -12.21 -8.75
N TYR A 531 -15.76 -13.45 -9.18
CA TYR A 531 -16.93 -13.69 -10.03
C TYR A 531 -18.26 -13.48 -9.31
N ARG A 532 -18.28 -13.39 -7.97
CA ARG A 532 -19.46 -12.96 -7.22
C ARG A 532 -19.85 -11.51 -7.51
N TYR A 533 -18.88 -10.69 -7.91
CA TYR A 533 -19.10 -9.29 -8.25
C TYR A 533 -19.29 -9.06 -9.75
N ILE A 534 -19.17 -10.11 -10.56
CA ILE A 534 -19.16 -10.06 -12.02
C ILE A 534 -20.37 -10.78 -12.61
N LEU A 535 -20.75 -11.91 -12.02
CA LEU A 535 -21.95 -12.66 -12.40
C LEU A 535 -23.20 -11.91 -11.92
N PRO A 536 -24.32 -12.04 -12.63
CA PRO A 536 -25.60 -11.52 -12.17
C PRO A 536 -25.98 -12.06 -10.79
N ALA A 537 -26.79 -11.28 -10.06
CA ALA A 537 -27.27 -11.68 -8.75
C ALA A 537 -27.99 -13.04 -8.80
N GLY A 538 -27.72 -13.90 -7.82
CA GLY A 538 -28.31 -15.24 -7.73
C GLY A 538 -27.45 -16.36 -8.32
N PHE A 539 -26.40 -16.07 -9.09
CA PHE A 539 -25.47 -17.08 -9.56
C PHE A 539 -24.32 -17.34 -8.57
N GLN A 540 -23.93 -18.61 -8.42
CA GLN A 540 -22.83 -19.01 -7.53
C GLN A 540 -21.60 -19.47 -8.33
N PRO A 541 -20.44 -18.83 -8.17
CA PRO A 541 -19.22 -19.29 -8.82
C PRO A 541 -18.70 -20.57 -8.18
N GLN A 542 -18.34 -21.55 -9.03
CA GLN A 542 -17.60 -22.76 -8.66
C GLN A 542 -16.23 -22.75 -9.32
N PRO A 543 -15.12 -22.92 -8.56
CA PRO A 543 -13.79 -22.86 -9.14
C PRO A 543 -13.46 -24.07 -9.98
N TYR A 544 -12.79 -23.87 -11.11
CA TYR A 544 -12.05 -24.92 -11.83
C TYR A 544 -10.60 -24.51 -12.06
N GLU A 545 -9.68 -25.46 -12.01
CA GLU A 545 -8.26 -25.23 -12.26
C GLU A 545 -7.99 -25.01 -13.76
N VAL A 546 -7.44 -23.84 -14.09
CA VAL A 546 -7.22 -23.44 -15.49
C VAL A 546 -6.02 -24.16 -16.10
N GLY A 547 -4.93 -24.38 -15.34
CA GLY A 547 -3.65 -24.83 -15.88
C GLY A 547 -3.71 -26.15 -16.67
N ALA A 548 -4.41 -27.16 -16.13
CA ALA A 548 -4.56 -28.44 -16.79
C ALA A 548 -5.57 -28.43 -17.96
N ARG A 549 -6.59 -27.55 -17.89
CA ARG A 549 -7.72 -27.53 -18.84
C ARG A 549 -7.49 -26.55 -19.99
N ALA A 550 -6.78 -25.44 -19.75
CA ALA A 550 -6.37 -24.54 -20.83
C ALA A 550 -5.45 -25.23 -21.85
N ALA A 551 -4.60 -26.14 -21.39
CA ALA A 551 -3.75 -26.96 -22.28
C ALA A 551 -4.56 -27.94 -23.16
N GLN A 552 -5.79 -28.29 -22.77
CA GLN A 552 -6.67 -29.20 -23.50
C GLN A 552 -7.58 -28.46 -24.52
N GLY A 553 -7.59 -27.13 -24.53
CA GLY A 553 -8.36 -26.36 -25.49
C GLY A 553 -9.84 -26.75 -25.56
N LYS A 554 -10.31 -27.15 -26.75
CA LYS A 554 -11.71 -27.54 -27.00
C LYS A 554 -12.16 -28.72 -26.12
N ALA A 555 -11.33 -29.74 -25.95
CA ALA A 555 -11.68 -30.91 -25.14
C ALA A 555 -11.84 -30.57 -23.66
N GLY A 556 -11.02 -29.64 -23.12
CA GLY A 556 -11.16 -29.14 -21.76
C GLY A 556 -12.46 -28.33 -21.54
N LEU A 557 -12.90 -27.58 -22.54
CA LEU A 557 -14.18 -26.87 -22.49
C LEU A 557 -15.36 -27.84 -22.56
N GLU A 558 -15.32 -28.83 -23.42
CA GLU A 558 -16.36 -29.88 -23.55
C GLU A 558 -16.50 -30.67 -22.24
N ASP A 559 -15.38 -31.04 -21.60
CA ASP A 559 -15.37 -31.72 -20.31
C ASP A 559 -16.02 -30.85 -19.20
N LEU A 560 -15.73 -29.55 -19.16
CA LEU A 560 -16.38 -28.64 -18.23
C LEU A 560 -17.87 -28.49 -18.46
N LEU A 561 -18.30 -28.39 -19.72
CA LEU A 561 -19.73 -28.32 -20.08
C LEU A 561 -20.48 -29.61 -19.82
N ALA A 562 -19.78 -30.77 -19.82
CA ALA A 562 -20.37 -32.03 -19.40
C ALA A 562 -20.63 -32.11 -17.89
N GLN A 563 -19.83 -31.40 -17.08
CA GLN A 563 -19.90 -31.42 -15.60
C GLN A 563 -20.73 -30.27 -15.03
N HIS A 564 -20.90 -29.17 -15.78
CA HIS A 564 -21.54 -27.94 -15.32
C HIS A 564 -22.56 -27.41 -16.33
N ASP A 565 -23.68 -26.86 -15.86
CA ASP A 565 -24.71 -26.28 -16.71
C ASP A 565 -24.22 -25.03 -17.45
N SER A 566 -23.31 -24.27 -16.82
CA SER A 566 -22.67 -23.12 -17.44
C SER A 566 -21.23 -22.91 -16.97
N VAL A 567 -20.43 -22.33 -17.85
CA VAL A 567 -18.97 -22.17 -17.70
C VAL A 567 -18.55 -20.77 -18.14
N VAL A 568 -17.70 -20.10 -17.37
CA VAL A 568 -16.95 -18.93 -17.83
C VAL A 568 -15.59 -19.42 -18.38
N TRP A 569 -15.35 -19.17 -19.65
CA TRP A 569 -14.13 -19.56 -20.36
C TRP A 569 -13.31 -18.35 -20.76
N SER A 570 -12.03 -18.31 -20.40
CA SER A 570 -11.13 -17.20 -20.71
C SER A 570 -10.26 -17.53 -21.91
N GLN A 571 -10.14 -16.59 -22.84
CA GLN A 571 -9.30 -16.71 -24.04
C GLN A 571 -8.53 -15.42 -24.30
N ASP A 572 -7.37 -15.53 -24.96
CA ASP A 572 -6.63 -14.37 -25.46
C ASP A 572 -7.41 -13.63 -26.55
N VAL A 573 -7.15 -12.32 -26.69
CA VAL A 573 -7.88 -11.40 -27.57
C VAL A 573 -7.88 -11.86 -29.04
N ASN A 574 -6.78 -12.45 -29.47
CA ASN A 574 -6.58 -12.86 -30.87
C ASN A 574 -7.15 -14.26 -31.18
N THR A 575 -7.78 -14.93 -30.20
CA THR A 575 -8.44 -16.22 -30.43
C THR A 575 -9.89 -15.99 -30.90
N SER A 576 -10.31 -16.83 -31.84
CA SER A 576 -11.70 -16.88 -32.30
C SER A 576 -12.65 -17.25 -31.15
N LYS A 577 -13.96 -17.02 -31.36
CA LYS A 577 -15.02 -17.55 -30.49
C LYS A 577 -14.73 -19.03 -30.12
N PRO A 578 -14.98 -19.45 -28.86
CA PRO A 578 -14.82 -20.86 -28.50
C PRO A 578 -15.62 -21.76 -29.44
N GLU A 579 -14.94 -22.76 -30.01
CA GLU A 579 -15.58 -23.72 -30.89
C GLU A 579 -16.31 -24.79 -30.07
N CYS A 580 -17.53 -24.52 -29.68
CA CYS A 580 -18.37 -25.45 -28.93
C CYS A 580 -19.77 -25.65 -29.55
N GLU A 581 -20.14 -24.89 -30.59
CA GLU A 581 -21.42 -25.08 -31.28
C GLU A 581 -21.45 -26.38 -32.06
N PRO A 582 -22.55 -27.18 -32.06
CA PRO A 582 -23.84 -26.89 -31.42
C PRO A 582 -23.95 -27.32 -29.94
N ALA A 583 -22.90 -27.82 -29.31
CA ALA A 583 -22.92 -28.33 -27.94
C ALA A 583 -23.09 -27.23 -26.87
N CYS A 584 -22.90 -25.96 -27.21
CA CYS A 584 -23.04 -24.86 -26.28
C CYS A 584 -23.77 -23.65 -26.89
N LYS A 585 -24.31 -22.79 -25.99
CA LYS A 585 -24.88 -21.47 -26.31
C LYS A 585 -24.07 -20.41 -25.59
N VAL A 586 -23.74 -19.32 -26.27
CA VAL A 586 -23.10 -18.15 -25.65
C VAL A 586 -24.18 -17.35 -24.91
N LEU A 587 -24.02 -17.21 -23.60
CA LEU A 587 -24.88 -16.38 -22.74
C LEU A 587 -24.37 -14.94 -22.66
N GLY A 588 -23.06 -14.74 -22.70
CA GLY A 588 -22.46 -13.41 -22.65
C GLY A 588 -20.98 -13.41 -22.94
N VAL A 589 -20.46 -12.25 -23.27
CA VAL A 589 -19.02 -12.01 -23.51
C VAL A 589 -18.63 -10.75 -22.79
N ARG A 590 -17.47 -10.75 -22.14
CA ARG A 590 -16.92 -9.56 -21.53
C ARG A 590 -15.42 -9.44 -21.76
N TRP A 591 -14.92 -8.23 -21.65
CA TRP A 591 -13.50 -7.94 -21.62
C TRP A 591 -12.95 -8.01 -20.19
N VAL A 592 -11.71 -8.45 -20.04
CA VAL A 592 -10.98 -8.47 -18.76
C VAL A 592 -9.56 -7.96 -18.94
N LEU A 593 -9.02 -7.36 -17.90
CA LEU A 593 -7.58 -7.07 -17.81
C LEU A 593 -6.86 -8.31 -17.30
N LYS A 594 -5.80 -8.74 -18.01
CA LYS A 594 -4.95 -9.82 -17.54
C LYS A 594 -4.27 -9.42 -16.22
N SER A 595 -4.41 -10.23 -15.20
CA SER A 595 -3.78 -10.02 -13.89
C SER A 595 -2.35 -10.57 -13.82
N ARG A 596 -1.96 -11.40 -14.76
CA ARG A 596 -0.63 -12.03 -14.86
C ARG A 596 -0.18 -12.06 -16.31
N HIS A 597 1.11 -11.83 -16.50
CA HIS A 597 1.78 -11.88 -17.78
C HIS A 597 2.85 -12.95 -17.76
N LEU A 598 3.02 -13.65 -18.86
CA LEU A 598 4.12 -14.59 -19.05
C LEU A 598 5.44 -13.82 -19.19
N ALA A 599 6.55 -14.47 -18.82
CA ALA A 599 7.86 -13.89 -19.01
C ALA A 599 8.10 -13.58 -20.50
N GLY A 600 8.41 -12.31 -20.83
CA GLY A 600 8.60 -11.86 -22.19
C GLY A 600 7.31 -11.53 -22.97
N GLU A 601 6.13 -11.64 -22.39
CA GLU A 601 4.87 -11.21 -23.01
C GLU A 601 4.83 -9.69 -23.17
N VAL A 602 5.26 -8.95 -22.16
CA VAL A 602 5.35 -7.49 -22.19
C VAL A 602 6.79 -7.08 -22.53
N ARG A 603 6.98 -6.43 -23.64
CA ARG A 603 8.28 -5.97 -24.15
C ARG A 603 8.19 -4.52 -24.59
N LEU A 604 9.34 -3.88 -24.76
CA LEU A 604 9.38 -2.48 -25.19
C LEU A 604 8.76 -2.26 -26.58
N ASP A 605 8.88 -3.24 -27.47
CA ASP A 605 8.35 -3.18 -28.84
C ASP A 605 6.81 -3.31 -28.89
N ASN A 606 6.19 -3.96 -27.89
CA ASN A 606 4.73 -4.12 -27.83
C ASN A 606 4.03 -3.28 -26.77
N LEU A 607 4.74 -2.42 -26.07
CA LEU A 607 4.11 -1.51 -25.10
C LEU A 607 3.02 -0.63 -25.70
N TRP A 608 3.15 -0.30 -27.00
CA TRP A 608 2.20 0.55 -27.71
C TRP A 608 0.97 -0.20 -28.23
N THR A 609 0.96 -1.52 -28.16
CA THR A 609 -0.14 -2.40 -28.57
C THR A 609 -0.73 -3.15 -27.37
N PRO A 610 -1.35 -2.44 -26.37
CA PRO A 610 -1.86 -3.08 -25.16
C PRO A 610 -2.97 -4.08 -25.45
N GLN A 611 -3.64 -4.03 -26.60
CA GLN A 611 -4.61 -5.04 -27.04
C GLN A 611 -4.00 -6.45 -27.09
N ASP A 612 -2.72 -6.59 -27.36
CA ASP A 612 -2.08 -7.90 -27.59
C ASP A 612 -1.69 -8.60 -26.27
N TRP A 613 -1.52 -7.85 -25.18
CA TRP A 613 -1.01 -8.40 -23.92
C TRP A 613 -1.80 -8.00 -22.67
N LEU A 614 -2.55 -6.90 -22.68
CA LEU A 614 -3.23 -6.39 -21.49
C LEU A 614 -4.64 -6.94 -21.33
N PHE A 615 -5.33 -7.24 -22.44
CA PHE A 615 -6.72 -7.63 -22.44
C PHE A 615 -6.90 -9.13 -22.76
N ALA A 616 -8.01 -9.71 -22.28
CA ALA A 616 -8.51 -11.02 -22.65
C ALA A 616 -10.03 -10.97 -22.76
N ARG A 617 -10.64 -11.97 -23.37
CA ARG A 617 -12.10 -12.14 -23.41
C ARG A 617 -12.50 -13.28 -22.49
N GLU A 618 -13.55 -13.09 -21.73
CA GLU A 618 -14.24 -14.13 -20.99
C GLU A 618 -15.61 -14.36 -21.64
N TRP A 619 -15.89 -15.63 -21.92
CA TRP A 619 -17.12 -16.10 -22.52
C TRP A 619 -17.93 -16.85 -21.47
N TRP A 620 -19.17 -16.45 -21.25
CA TRP A 620 -20.10 -17.22 -20.44
C TRP A 620 -20.91 -18.12 -21.36
N LEU A 621 -20.74 -19.40 -21.21
CA LEU A 621 -21.28 -20.45 -22.06
C LEU A 621 -22.25 -21.31 -21.25
N SER A 622 -23.39 -21.68 -21.81
CA SER A 622 -24.25 -22.73 -21.26
C SER A 622 -24.17 -23.98 -22.11
N ARG A 623 -24.43 -25.13 -21.51
CA ARG A 623 -24.65 -26.37 -22.23
C ARG A 623 -25.87 -26.23 -23.16
N ALA A 624 -25.82 -26.74 -24.37
CA ALA A 624 -26.97 -26.77 -25.27
C ALA A 624 -28.07 -27.71 -24.70
N GLY A 625 -29.25 -27.17 -24.47
CA GLY A 625 -30.37 -27.91 -23.87
C GLY A 625 -30.43 -27.85 -22.34
N ALA A 626 -29.61 -27.04 -21.68
CA ALA A 626 -29.73 -26.71 -20.26
C ALA A 626 -30.63 -25.50 -20.01
#